data_ff10c4b265e93df776b844eb75db5e99
#
_entry.id   ff10c4b265e93df776b844eb75db5e99
#
_cell.length_a   1.000
_cell.length_b   1.000
_cell.length_c   1.000
_cell.angle_alpha   90.00
_cell.angle_beta   90.00
_cell.angle_gamma   90.00
#
_symmetry.space_group_name_H-M   'P 1'
#
loop_
_entity.id
_entity.type
_entity.pdbx_description
1 polymer ?
#
loop_
_entity_poly.entity_id
_entity_poly.type
_entity_poly.pdbx_seq_one_letter_code
_entity_poly.pdbx_strand_id
1 'polypeptide(L)'
;MAEDSPIDIEKLVSDKIEKGVAGSSLILENRKLGDDNVLQLSNLEVLSEVISLDLGENNISDIGVRALCDSPYIENLQTLNLKSNNITEEGAKFLAESAKQGQTI
;
A
#
# COMPACT_ATOMS: atom_id res chain seq x y z
N MET A 1 15.95 -19.12 -11.71
CA MET A 1 16.76 -17.90 -11.75
C MET A 1 16.34 -16.98 -10.64
N ALA A 2 17.32 -16.35 -10.02
CA ALA A 2 17.06 -15.48 -8.87
C ALA A 2 16.15 -14.30 -9.21
N GLU A 3 16.30 -13.76 -10.41
CA GLU A 3 15.51 -12.60 -10.84
C GLU A 3 14.02 -12.89 -10.97
N ASP A 4 13.64 -14.16 -11.02
CA ASP A 4 12.24 -14.55 -11.13
C ASP A 4 11.60 -14.86 -9.78
N SER A 5 12.35 -14.70 -8.71
CA SER A 5 11.82 -14.95 -7.38
C SER A 5 10.76 -13.94 -7.02
N PRO A 6 9.64 -14.37 -6.42
CA PRO A 6 8.63 -13.42 -6.00
C PRO A 6 9.18 -12.49 -4.91
N ILE A 7 8.61 -11.31 -4.86
CA ILE A 7 8.96 -10.35 -3.83
C ILE A 7 8.43 -10.84 -2.47
N ASP A 8 9.31 -10.86 -1.48
CA ASP A 8 8.90 -11.15 -0.11
C ASP A 8 8.45 -9.83 0.52
N ILE A 9 7.16 -9.55 0.42
CA ILE A 9 6.61 -8.27 0.86
C ILE A 9 6.75 -8.10 2.37
N GLU A 10 6.61 -9.18 3.11
CA GLU A 10 6.71 -9.16 4.57
C GLU A 10 8.11 -8.74 5.02
N LYS A 11 9.12 -9.34 4.40
CA LYS A 11 10.51 -9.00 4.69
C LYS A 11 10.83 -7.57 4.25
N LEU A 12 10.36 -7.19 3.06
CA LEU A 12 10.60 -5.85 2.54
C LEU A 12 10.05 -4.79 3.50
N VAL A 13 8.86 -5.01 4.03
CA VAL A 13 8.24 -4.08 4.95
C VAL A 13 8.96 -4.08 6.29
N SER A 14 9.28 -5.27 6.82
CA SER A 14 9.95 -5.36 8.13
C SER A 14 11.36 -4.77 8.11
N ASP A 15 12.00 -4.75 6.94
CA ASP A 15 13.32 -4.12 6.80
C ASP A 15 13.23 -2.59 6.83
N LYS A 16 12.06 -2.03 6.56
CA LYS A 16 11.90 -0.58 6.44
C LYS A 16 11.22 0.08 7.62
N ILE A 17 10.43 -0.67 8.37
CA ILE A 17 9.75 -0.10 9.54
C ILE A 17 9.99 -0.97 10.76
N GLU A 18 10.10 -0.32 11.90
CA GLU A 18 10.32 -1.01 13.16
C GLU A 18 8.97 -1.33 13.79
N LYS A 19 8.77 -2.62 14.07
CA LYS A 19 7.51 -3.09 14.64
C LYS A 19 7.31 -2.48 16.03
N GLY A 20 6.10 -2.00 16.27
CA GLY A 20 5.76 -1.37 17.53
C GLY A 20 6.00 0.12 17.58
N VAL A 21 6.55 0.68 16.50
CA VAL A 21 6.79 2.13 16.41
C VAL A 21 5.72 2.75 15.52
N ALA A 22 4.76 3.40 16.14
CA ALA A 22 3.67 4.07 15.42
C ALA A 22 4.18 5.31 14.69
N GLY A 23 3.50 5.69 13.60
CA GLY A 23 3.82 6.91 12.88
C GLY A 23 4.89 6.73 11.81
N SER A 24 5.14 5.53 11.37
CA SER A 24 6.19 5.25 10.39
C SER A 24 5.78 5.69 8.98
N SER A 25 6.79 6.06 8.20
CA SER A 25 6.64 6.29 6.76
C SER A 25 7.22 5.08 6.04
N LEU A 26 6.46 4.52 5.12
CA LEU A 26 6.88 3.35 4.35
C LEU A 26 6.97 3.74 2.89
N ILE A 27 8.19 3.72 2.34
CA ILE A 27 8.44 4.12 0.96
C ILE A 27 8.78 2.87 0.15
N LEU A 28 7.86 2.50 -0.74
CA LEU A 28 8.01 1.33 -1.60
C LEU A 28 7.93 1.70 -3.08
N GLU A 29 8.36 2.90 -3.42
CA GLU A 29 8.30 3.41 -4.77
C GLU A 29 9.15 2.59 -5.73
N ASN A 30 8.63 2.39 -6.95
CA ASN A 30 9.35 1.78 -8.06
C ASN A 30 9.94 0.41 -7.73
N ARG A 31 9.12 -0.50 -7.25
CA ARG A 31 9.55 -1.85 -6.86
C ARG A 31 8.87 -2.95 -7.67
N LYS A 32 8.10 -2.56 -8.67
CA LYS A 32 7.37 -3.52 -9.52
C LYS A 32 6.49 -4.47 -8.70
N LEU A 33 5.80 -3.90 -7.72
CA LEU A 33 5.00 -4.71 -6.80
C LEU A 33 3.81 -5.38 -7.48
N GLY A 34 3.07 -4.63 -8.30
CA GLY A 34 1.84 -5.15 -8.89
C GLY A 34 0.76 -5.34 -7.85
N ASP A 35 -0.42 -5.75 -8.33
CA ASP A 35 -1.58 -5.94 -7.46
C ASP A 35 -1.40 -7.05 -6.44
N ASP A 36 -0.73 -8.14 -6.84
CA ASP A 36 -0.55 -9.29 -5.96
C ASP A 36 0.23 -8.93 -4.70
N ASN A 37 1.29 -8.17 -4.86
CA ASN A 37 2.09 -7.75 -3.70
C ASN A 37 1.37 -6.72 -2.84
N VAL A 38 0.57 -5.86 -3.47
CA VAL A 38 -0.24 -4.90 -2.72
C VAL A 38 -1.32 -5.63 -1.91
N LEU A 39 -1.87 -6.70 -2.48
CA LEU A 39 -2.83 -7.53 -1.77
C LEU A 39 -2.20 -8.12 -0.49
N GLN A 40 -0.98 -8.63 -0.61
CA GLN A 40 -0.26 -9.16 0.55
C GLN A 40 0.05 -8.06 1.55
N LEU A 41 0.48 -6.90 1.08
CA LEU A 41 0.78 -5.75 1.92
C LEU A 41 -0.45 -5.34 2.74
N SER A 42 -1.60 -5.32 2.10
CA SER A 42 -2.84 -4.88 2.75
C SER A 42 -3.28 -5.81 3.89
N ASN A 43 -2.72 -7.01 3.96
CA ASN A 43 -3.02 -7.99 5.00
C ASN A 43 -1.99 -8.03 6.12
N LEU A 44 -0.99 -7.16 6.09
CA LEU A 44 0.03 -7.13 7.15
C LEU A 44 -0.41 -6.23 8.30
N GLU A 45 -0.47 -6.80 9.50
CA GLU A 45 -0.86 -6.04 10.69
C GLU A 45 0.03 -4.82 10.94
N VAL A 46 1.30 -4.94 10.61
CA VAL A 46 2.26 -3.86 10.83
C VAL A 46 1.91 -2.60 10.04
N LEU A 47 1.09 -2.74 9.00
CA LEU A 47 0.62 -1.59 8.22
C LEU A 47 -0.16 -0.60 9.10
N SER A 48 -0.73 -1.06 10.21
CA SER A 48 -1.45 -0.18 11.13
C SER A 48 -0.52 0.85 11.80
N GLU A 49 0.78 0.65 11.74
CA GLU A 49 1.76 1.58 12.31
C GLU A 49 2.21 2.64 11.30
N VAL A 50 1.77 2.52 10.05
CA VAL A 50 2.18 3.39 8.96
C VAL A 50 1.21 4.55 8.82
N ILE A 51 1.74 5.78 8.81
CA ILE A 51 0.93 6.97 8.58
C ILE A 51 1.12 7.52 7.17
N SER A 52 2.24 7.18 6.53
CA SER A 52 2.53 7.64 5.17
C SER A 52 3.02 6.45 4.34
N LEU A 53 2.34 6.17 3.25
CA LEU A 53 2.66 5.03 2.38
C LEU A 53 2.88 5.52 0.96
N ASP A 54 4.07 5.25 0.43
CA ASP A 54 4.41 5.61 -0.94
C ASP A 54 4.48 4.35 -1.80
N LEU A 55 3.53 4.21 -2.70
CA LEU A 55 3.45 3.11 -3.66
C LEU A 55 3.54 3.60 -5.09
N GLY A 56 4.22 4.71 -5.31
CA GLY A 56 4.39 5.26 -6.64
C GLY A 56 5.11 4.31 -7.58
N GLU A 57 4.74 4.33 -8.85
CA GLU A 57 5.42 3.58 -9.91
C GLU A 57 5.52 2.08 -9.65
N ASN A 58 4.41 1.44 -9.27
CA ASN A 58 4.40 0.02 -8.94
C ASN A 58 3.46 -0.83 -9.78
N ASN A 59 2.94 -0.28 -10.87
CA ASN A 59 2.06 -1.02 -11.76
C ASN A 59 0.81 -1.54 -11.04
N ILE A 60 0.26 -0.70 -10.16
CA ILE A 60 -0.93 -1.02 -9.38
C ILE A 60 -2.17 -0.61 -10.18
N SER A 61 -3.15 -1.49 -10.24
CA SER A 61 -4.43 -1.20 -10.88
C SER A 61 -5.52 -0.98 -9.84
N ASP A 62 -6.74 -0.85 -10.30
CA ASP A 62 -7.89 -0.68 -9.42
C ASP A 62 -8.05 -1.83 -8.43
N ILE A 63 -7.58 -3.03 -8.82
CA ILE A 63 -7.62 -4.21 -7.94
C ILE A 63 -6.78 -3.97 -6.69
N GLY A 64 -5.56 -3.47 -6.88
CA GLY A 64 -4.68 -3.16 -5.74
C GLY A 64 -5.22 -2.05 -4.88
N VAL A 65 -5.80 -1.03 -5.51
CA VAL A 65 -6.43 0.07 -4.78
C VAL A 65 -7.56 -0.44 -3.89
N ARG A 66 -8.38 -1.31 -4.45
CA ARG A 66 -9.49 -1.87 -3.69
C ARG A 66 -9.00 -2.69 -2.49
N ALA A 67 -7.93 -3.46 -2.69
CA ALA A 67 -7.34 -4.24 -1.61
C ALA A 67 -6.89 -3.34 -0.46
N LEU A 68 -6.27 -2.21 -0.79
CA LEU A 68 -5.85 -1.24 0.23
C LEU A 68 -7.05 -0.63 0.95
N CYS A 69 -8.07 -0.24 0.19
CA CYS A 69 -9.26 0.37 0.79
C CYS A 69 -10.00 -0.58 1.70
N ASP A 70 -9.95 -1.88 1.40
CA ASP A 70 -10.62 -2.91 2.20
C ASP A 70 -9.75 -3.41 3.36
N SER A 71 -8.51 -2.95 3.45
CA SER A 71 -7.60 -3.41 4.50
C SER A 71 -8.06 -2.94 5.88
N PRO A 72 -8.09 -3.84 6.89
CA PRO A 72 -8.40 -3.42 8.25
C PRO A 72 -7.25 -2.71 8.94
N TYR A 73 -6.10 -2.60 8.28
CA TYR A 73 -4.88 -2.09 8.90
C TYR A 73 -4.46 -0.70 8.40
N ILE A 74 -5.29 -0.02 7.62
CA ILE A 74 -4.93 1.31 7.09
C ILE A 74 -5.62 2.46 7.80
N GLU A 75 -6.26 2.23 8.94
CA GLU A 75 -7.03 3.29 9.60
C GLU A 75 -6.16 4.44 10.13
N ASN A 76 -4.88 4.22 10.33
CA ASN A 76 -3.95 5.27 10.76
C ASN A 76 -3.26 5.97 9.61
N LEU A 77 -3.50 5.53 8.38
CA LEU A 77 -2.85 6.08 7.22
C LEU A 77 -3.36 7.49 6.93
N GLN A 78 -2.46 8.44 6.85
CA GLN A 78 -2.79 9.84 6.58
C GLN A 78 -2.45 10.24 5.15
N THR A 79 -1.42 9.64 4.58
CA THR A 79 -0.97 9.97 3.24
C THR A 79 -0.74 8.68 2.44
N LEU A 80 -1.26 8.66 1.23
CA LEU A 80 -1.05 7.54 0.31
C LEU A 80 -0.66 8.09 -1.05
N ASN A 81 0.54 7.75 -1.51
CA ASN A 81 1.01 8.15 -2.84
C ASN A 81 0.86 6.97 -3.79
N LEU A 82 0.01 7.14 -4.79
CA LEU A 82 -0.23 6.15 -5.83
C LEU A 82 0.13 6.69 -7.22
N LYS A 83 1.00 7.66 -7.26
CA LYS A 83 1.40 8.34 -8.49
C LYS A 83 2.00 7.35 -9.49
N SER A 84 1.70 7.56 -10.77
CA SER A 84 2.27 6.76 -11.86
C SER A 84 1.96 5.26 -11.75
N ASN A 85 0.72 4.95 -11.44
CA ASN A 85 0.19 3.60 -11.49
C ASN A 85 -0.89 3.53 -12.56
N ASN A 86 -1.59 2.41 -12.66
CA ASN A 86 -2.61 2.17 -13.69
C ASN A 86 -4.01 2.26 -13.14
N ILE A 87 -4.26 3.26 -12.32
CA ILE A 87 -5.55 3.43 -11.64
C ILE A 87 -6.50 4.20 -12.54
N THR A 88 -7.71 3.69 -12.69
CA THR A 88 -8.74 4.33 -13.50
C THR A 88 -9.73 5.07 -12.60
N GLU A 89 -10.78 5.58 -13.23
CA GLU A 89 -11.87 6.28 -12.55
C GLU A 89 -12.50 5.43 -11.45
N GLU A 90 -12.60 4.13 -11.67
CA GLU A 90 -13.21 3.20 -10.72
C GLU A 90 -12.36 3.09 -9.45
N GLY A 91 -11.04 2.98 -9.62
CA GLY A 91 -10.13 2.99 -8.47
C GLY A 91 -10.20 4.28 -7.70
N ALA A 92 -10.32 5.41 -8.42
CA ALA A 92 -10.46 6.71 -7.80
C ALA A 92 -11.73 6.80 -6.94
N LYS A 93 -12.80 6.12 -7.34
CA LYS A 93 -14.02 6.06 -6.55
C LYS A 93 -13.83 5.33 -5.24
N PHE A 94 -13.08 4.24 -5.25
CA PHE A 94 -12.76 3.53 -4.01
C PHE A 94 -11.99 4.43 -3.05
N LEU A 95 -11.04 5.20 -3.56
CA LEU A 95 -10.27 6.13 -2.74
C LEU A 95 -11.16 7.22 -2.15
N ALA A 96 -12.09 7.75 -2.94
CA ALA A 96 -13.00 8.77 -2.48
C ALA A 96 -13.91 8.25 -1.37
N GLU A 97 -14.36 6.99 -1.49
CA GLU A 97 -15.18 6.36 -0.45
C GLU A 97 -14.40 6.21 0.85
N SER A 98 -13.13 5.81 0.76
CA SER A 98 -12.27 5.70 1.94
C SER A 98 -12.07 7.05 2.60
N ALA A 99 -11.88 8.11 1.81
CA ALA A 99 -11.70 9.45 2.35
C ALA A 99 -12.92 9.93 3.13
N LYS A 100 -14.11 9.53 2.69
CA LYS A 100 -15.36 9.88 3.40
C LYS A 100 -15.42 9.26 4.79
N GLN A 101 -14.63 8.24 5.05
CA GLN A 101 -14.58 7.58 6.34
C GLN A 101 -13.48 8.16 7.24
N GLY A 102 -12.96 9.32 6.89
CA GLY A 102 -12.02 10.03 7.72
C GLY A 102 -10.56 9.85 7.37
N GLN A 103 -10.27 9.15 6.30
CA GLN A 103 -8.90 8.94 5.86
C GLN A 103 -8.50 9.94 4.79
N THR A 104 -7.25 10.38 4.83
CA THR A 104 -6.69 11.30 3.84
C THR A 104 -5.83 10.51 2.87
N ILE A 105 -6.27 10.44 1.65
CA ILE A 105 -5.60 9.66 0.62
C ILE A 105 -5.21 10.54 -0.55
#